data_468b29846b8dca731d698bde0302e9d9
#
_entry.id   468b29846b8dca731d698bde0302e9d9
#
_cell.length_a   1.000
_cell.length_b   1.000
_cell.length_c   1.000
_cell.angle_alpha   90.00
_cell.angle_beta   90.00
_cell.angle_gamma   90.00
#
_symmetry.space_group_name_H-M   'P 1'
#
loop_
_entity.id
_entity.type
_entity.pdbx_description
1 polymer ?
#
loop_
_entity_poly.entity_id
_entity_poly.type
_entity_poly.pdbx_seq_one_letter_code
_entity_poly.pdbx_strand_id
1 'polypeptide(L)'
;MSESIISLLKKEGPLKIVGAINAYSALLAKKSGLEALYISGAGVANASYGIPDLAMTSKDNVLEDLRRIKGVCDLPVLVDCDTGWGSALSISKTVKDMIHAGAAGIHIEDQVANKRCGHRPNKEIVSDSEMIDRIKAAKDSSVDDFMLMARTDSFAKEGIERVIERSNSYIEAGADSIFPEAITKLEDYKTLSENISVPILANITEFGLTPLFTDKDLSEAGVEMILHPLSAFRAMSQAAEEIYIEISKKGTVENKLKKMHFF
;
A
#
# COMPACT_ATOMS: atom_id res chain seq x y z
N MET A 1 6.88 20.18 -11.07
CA MET A 1 7.26 19.12 -10.11
C MET A 1 5.98 18.38 -9.77
N SER A 2 5.98 17.05 -9.73
CA SER A 2 4.83 16.29 -9.23
C SER A 2 4.60 16.61 -7.75
N GLU A 3 3.34 16.73 -7.31
CA GLU A 3 3.02 16.88 -5.89
C GLU A 3 3.57 15.67 -5.11
N SER A 4 4.07 15.86 -3.88
CA SER A 4 4.44 14.77 -2.98
C SER A 4 3.22 14.28 -2.20
N ILE A 5 3.26 13.05 -1.67
CA ILE A 5 2.19 12.55 -0.78
C ILE A 5 2.05 13.48 0.43
N ILE A 6 3.18 13.95 0.98
CA ILE A 6 3.20 14.89 2.13
C ILE A 6 2.50 16.22 1.79
N SER A 7 2.65 16.70 0.55
CA SER A 7 1.95 17.94 0.13
C SER A 7 0.44 17.71 -0.06
N LEU A 8 0.04 16.54 -0.54
CA LEU A 8 -1.37 16.18 -0.72
C LEU A 8 -2.12 16.07 0.62
N LEU A 9 -1.46 15.63 1.69
CA LEU A 9 -2.04 15.56 3.04
C LEU A 9 -2.40 16.91 3.65
N LYS A 10 -1.93 18.02 3.07
CA LYS A 10 -2.30 19.38 3.50
C LYS A 10 -3.65 19.84 2.91
N LYS A 11 -4.20 19.07 1.96
CA LYS A 11 -5.53 19.32 1.38
C LYS A 11 -6.63 18.91 2.35
N GLU A 12 -7.84 19.40 2.12
CA GLU A 12 -8.99 19.06 2.95
C GLU A 12 -9.46 17.61 2.72
N GLY A 13 -9.71 16.90 3.82
CA GLY A 13 -10.19 15.53 3.82
C GLY A 13 -9.10 14.46 3.63
N PRO A 14 -9.44 13.18 3.79
CA PRO A 14 -8.48 12.09 3.67
C PRO A 14 -8.01 11.87 2.22
N LEU A 15 -6.70 11.67 2.05
CA LEU A 15 -6.10 11.35 0.76
C LEU A 15 -6.46 9.93 0.34
N LYS A 16 -7.11 9.77 -0.83
CA LYS A 16 -7.37 8.46 -1.42
C LYS A 16 -6.17 7.98 -2.21
N ILE A 17 -5.68 6.81 -1.86
CA ILE A 17 -4.56 6.14 -2.52
C ILE A 17 -5.07 4.85 -3.14
N VAL A 18 -4.84 4.64 -4.43
CA VAL A 18 -5.40 3.46 -5.13
C VAL A 18 -4.32 2.61 -5.78
N GLY A 19 -4.51 1.30 -5.73
CA GLY A 19 -3.62 0.35 -6.36
C GLY A 19 -3.64 0.43 -7.89
N ALA A 20 -2.44 0.51 -8.48
CA ALA A 20 -2.23 0.38 -9.91
C ALA A 20 -1.29 -0.80 -10.19
N ILE A 21 -1.77 -1.75 -11.00
CA ILE A 21 -1.03 -2.99 -11.31
C ILE A 21 -0.17 -2.88 -12.59
N ASN A 22 -0.36 -1.83 -13.36
CA ASN A 22 0.40 -1.57 -14.59
C ASN A 22 0.23 -0.11 -15.02
N ALA A 23 0.97 0.27 -16.06
CA ALA A 23 0.97 1.62 -16.63
C ALA A 23 -0.44 2.11 -17.03
N TYR A 24 -1.25 1.26 -17.65
CA TYR A 24 -2.59 1.67 -18.10
C TYR A 24 -3.57 1.88 -16.93
N SER A 25 -3.54 1.03 -15.91
CA SER A 25 -4.35 1.24 -14.71
C SER A 25 -4.00 2.54 -13.98
N ALA A 26 -2.73 2.95 -14.00
CA ALA A 26 -2.30 4.24 -13.45
C ALA A 26 -2.90 5.43 -14.22
N LEU A 27 -2.94 5.35 -15.56
CA LEU A 27 -3.60 6.37 -16.40
C LEU A 27 -5.11 6.42 -16.15
N LEU A 28 -5.76 5.28 -15.96
CA LEU A 28 -7.20 5.22 -15.62
C LEU A 28 -7.48 5.85 -14.26
N ALA A 29 -6.65 5.58 -13.25
CA ALA A 29 -6.76 6.20 -11.93
C ALA A 29 -6.64 7.73 -12.02
N LYS A 30 -5.62 8.24 -12.73
CA LYS A 30 -5.43 9.69 -12.97
C LYS A 30 -6.62 10.29 -13.70
N LYS A 31 -7.11 9.65 -14.77
CA LYS A 31 -8.29 10.10 -15.54
C LYS A 31 -9.55 10.16 -14.68
N SER A 32 -9.66 9.31 -13.66
CA SER A 32 -10.77 9.27 -12.72
C SER A 32 -10.68 10.33 -11.60
N GLY A 33 -9.66 11.20 -11.60
CA GLY A 33 -9.49 12.27 -10.63
C GLY A 33 -8.81 11.84 -9.32
N LEU A 34 -8.16 10.68 -9.30
CA LEU A 34 -7.36 10.24 -8.16
C LEU A 34 -5.99 10.92 -8.17
N GLU A 35 -5.45 11.22 -6.99
CA GLU A 35 -4.26 12.06 -6.82
C GLU A 35 -3.03 11.29 -6.36
N ALA A 36 -3.17 10.06 -5.88
CA ALA A 36 -2.06 9.21 -5.45
C ALA A 36 -2.27 7.75 -5.83
N LEU A 37 -1.18 7.06 -6.13
CA LEU A 37 -1.15 5.66 -6.53
C LEU A 37 -0.44 4.80 -5.48
N TYR A 38 -0.74 3.51 -5.51
CA TYR A 38 -0.10 2.49 -4.70
C TYR A 38 0.38 1.33 -5.56
N ILE A 39 1.60 0.86 -5.30
CA ILE A 39 2.10 -0.41 -5.82
C ILE A 39 2.08 -1.41 -4.67
N SER A 40 1.17 -2.38 -4.77
CA SER A 40 1.01 -3.45 -3.80
C SER A 40 1.94 -4.60 -4.12
N GLY A 41 2.65 -5.14 -3.12
CA GLY A 41 3.39 -6.40 -3.27
C GLY A 41 2.51 -7.54 -3.76
N ALA A 42 1.28 -7.66 -3.22
CA ALA A 42 0.28 -8.61 -3.70
C ALA A 42 -0.14 -8.34 -5.15
N GLY A 43 -0.27 -7.07 -5.55
CA GLY A 43 -0.55 -6.69 -6.93
C GLY A 43 0.56 -7.12 -7.88
N VAL A 44 1.82 -6.85 -7.54
CA VAL A 44 2.99 -7.29 -8.31
C VAL A 44 3.02 -8.82 -8.42
N ALA A 45 2.90 -9.53 -7.29
CA ALA A 45 2.93 -10.99 -7.27
C ALA A 45 1.84 -11.61 -8.17
N ASN A 46 0.59 -11.16 -8.00
CA ASN A 46 -0.55 -11.76 -8.71
C ASN A 46 -0.65 -11.30 -10.17
N ALA A 47 -0.57 -9.97 -10.43
CA ALA A 47 -0.83 -9.43 -11.77
C ALA A 47 0.36 -9.57 -12.72
N SER A 48 1.60 -9.35 -12.23
CA SER A 48 2.79 -9.37 -13.08
C SER A 48 3.43 -10.75 -13.20
N TYR A 49 3.31 -11.61 -12.15
CA TYR A 49 3.99 -12.90 -12.09
C TYR A 49 3.07 -14.10 -11.92
N GLY A 50 1.77 -13.92 -11.63
CA GLY A 50 0.80 -15.02 -11.45
C GLY A 50 1.12 -15.94 -10.25
N ILE A 51 1.78 -15.40 -9.22
CA ILE A 51 2.19 -16.12 -8.01
C ILE A 51 1.48 -15.55 -6.76
N PRO A 52 1.33 -16.34 -5.68
CA PRO A 52 0.71 -15.86 -4.45
C PRO A 52 1.60 -14.84 -3.71
N ASP A 53 0.97 -13.95 -2.92
CA ASP A 53 1.63 -12.99 -2.04
C ASP A 53 2.17 -13.69 -0.77
N LEU A 54 3.33 -14.30 -0.88
CA LEU A 54 4.02 -15.07 0.17
C LEU A 54 5.52 -14.77 0.18
N ALA A 55 5.91 -13.52 0.11
CA ALA A 55 7.31 -13.08 0.07
C ALA A 55 8.13 -13.72 -1.09
N MET A 56 7.47 -13.99 -2.23
CA MET A 56 8.10 -14.63 -3.39
C MET A 56 8.64 -13.59 -4.40
N THR A 57 8.18 -12.34 -4.32
CA THR A 57 8.65 -11.25 -5.17
C THR A 57 9.91 -10.62 -4.59
N SER A 58 10.79 -10.19 -5.47
CA SER A 58 11.99 -9.44 -5.11
C SER A 58 11.77 -7.94 -5.23
N LYS A 59 12.68 -7.15 -4.67
CA LYS A 59 12.75 -5.70 -4.88
C LYS A 59 12.74 -5.34 -6.37
N ASP A 60 13.47 -6.08 -7.20
CA ASP A 60 13.59 -5.76 -8.63
C ASP A 60 12.28 -5.97 -9.38
N ASN A 61 11.45 -6.93 -8.96
CA ASN A 61 10.10 -7.12 -9.49
C ASN A 61 9.21 -5.87 -9.24
N VAL A 62 9.26 -5.34 -8.03
CA VAL A 62 8.51 -4.12 -7.66
C VAL A 62 9.06 -2.89 -8.39
N LEU A 63 10.38 -2.75 -8.49
CA LEU A 63 11.03 -1.66 -9.22
C LEU A 63 10.68 -1.66 -10.72
N GLU A 64 10.51 -2.83 -11.32
CA GLU A 64 10.12 -2.93 -12.72
C GLU A 64 8.73 -2.33 -12.96
N ASP A 65 7.75 -2.69 -12.15
CA ASP A 65 6.40 -2.15 -12.25
C ASP A 65 6.35 -0.65 -11.90
N LEU A 66 7.11 -0.21 -10.90
CA LEU A 66 7.23 1.21 -10.56
C LEU A 66 7.75 2.04 -11.75
N ARG A 67 8.83 1.58 -12.42
CA ARG A 67 9.39 2.28 -13.58
C ARG A 67 8.40 2.37 -14.74
N ARG A 68 7.64 1.29 -15.01
CA ARG A 68 6.60 1.26 -16.04
C ARG A 68 5.49 2.26 -15.75
N ILE A 69 5.03 2.34 -14.51
CA ILE A 69 3.98 3.27 -14.06
C ILE A 69 4.49 4.70 -14.13
N LYS A 70 5.67 4.98 -13.56
CA LYS A 70 6.27 6.33 -13.55
C LYS A 70 6.65 6.83 -14.93
N GLY A 71 6.92 5.92 -15.88
CA GLY A 71 7.17 6.28 -17.27
C GLY A 71 6.00 6.93 -18.01
N VAL A 72 4.76 6.77 -17.50
CA VAL A 72 3.54 7.28 -18.15
C VAL A 72 2.65 8.12 -17.25
N CYS A 73 2.83 8.06 -15.92
CA CYS A 73 1.99 8.73 -14.95
C CYS A 73 2.83 9.52 -13.95
N ASP A 74 2.51 10.79 -13.78
CA ASP A 74 3.20 11.74 -12.90
C ASP A 74 2.67 11.74 -11.46
N LEU A 75 1.54 11.06 -11.18
CA LEU A 75 1.01 10.98 -9.81
C LEU A 75 2.06 10.41 -8.84
N PRO A 76 2.08 10.88 -7.57
CA PRO A 76 2.92 10.31 -6.54
C PRO A 76 2.54 8.86 -6.26
N VAL A 77 3.54 8.02 -6.05
CA VAL A 77 3.36 6.57 -5.82
C VAL A 77 3.90 6.20 -4.46
N LEU A 78 3.05 5.62 -3.62
CA LEU A 78 3.43 4.89 -2.40
C LEU A 78 3.72 3.43 -2.78
N VAL A 79 4.86 2.90 -2.34
CA VAL A 79 5.30 1.54 -2.72
C VAL A 79 5.38 0.62 -1.51
N ASP A 80 4.81 -0.56 -1.65
CA ASP A 80 4.97 -1.68 -0.72
C ASP A 80 6.38 -2.26 -0.84
N CYS A 81 7.15 -2.15 0.23
CA CYS A 81 8.51 -2.68 0.30
C CYS A 81 8.63 -3.88 1.23
N ASP A 82 7.52 -4.56 1.54
CA ASP A 82 7.49 -5.71 2.43
C ASP A 82 8.28 -5.41 3.74
N THR A 83 9.25 -6.25 4.09
CA THR A 83 10.15 -6.05 5.26
C THR A 83 11.45 -5.33 4.88
N GLY A 84 11.57 -4.78 3.66
CA GLY A 84 12.73 -4.07 3.15
C GLY A 84 13.75 -4.93 2.41
N TRP A 85 13.46 -6.22 2.19
CA TRP A 85 14.30 -7.23 1.49
C TRP A 85 15.71 -7.39 2.05
N GLY A 86 15.82 -7.45 3.39
CA GLY A 86 17.06 -7.85 4.06
C GLY A 86 17.48 -6.98 5.24
N SER A 87 18.79 -6.88 5.48
CA SER A 87 19.36 -6.13 6.59
C SER A 87 19.28 -4.61 6.41
N ALA A 88 19.70 -3.83 7.41
CA ALA A 88 19.79 -2.37 7.38
C ALA A 88 20.45 -1.83 6.09
N LEU A 89 21.56 -2.45 5.62
CA LEU A 89 22.22 -2.06 4.39
C LEU A 89 21.35 -2.32 3.15
N SER A 90 20.60 -3.43 3.14
CA SER A 90 19.66 -3.74 2.07
C SER A 90 18.51 -2.75 2.04
N ILE A 91 17.96 -2.40 3.20
CA ILE A 91 16.90 -1.39 3.35
C ILE A 91 17.37 -0.03 2.86
N SER A 92 18.56 0.40 3.27
CA SER A 92 19.19 1.64 2.79
C SER A 92 19.27 1.68 1.25
N LYS A 93 19.72 0.58 0.64
CA LYS A 93 19.76 0.48 -0.82
C LYS A 93 18.37 0.46 -1.44
N THR A 94 17.41 -0.23 -0.83
CA THR A 94 16.01 -0.27 -1.29
C THR A 94 15.41 1.14 -1.36
N VAL A 95 15.56 1.94 -0.31
CA VAL A 95 15.06 3.33 -0.29
C VAL A 95 15.66 4.14 -1.44
N LYS A 96 16.99 4.09 -1.62
CA LYS A 96 17.68 4.81 -2.69
C LYS A 96 17.20 4.37 -4.09
N ASP A 97 17.02 3.06 -4.29
CA ASP A 97 16.54 2.52 -5.56
C ASP A 97 15.09 2.94 -5.84
N MET A 98 14.21 2.96 -4.82
CA MET A 98 12.82 3.40 -4.95
C MET A 98 12.72 4.89 -5.26
N ILE A 99 13.49 5.73 -4.58
CA ILE A 99 13.60 7.18 -4.87
C ILE A 99 14.07 7.40 -6.31
N HIS A 100 15.13 6.71 -6.72
CA HIS A 100 15.66 6.82 -8.07
C HIS A 100 14.66 6.37 -9.15
N ALA A 101 13.82 5.38 -8.84
CA ALA A 101 12.76 4.92 -9.74
C ALA A 101 11.51 5.81 -9.72
N GLY A 102 11.46 6.85 -8.86
CA GLY A 102 10.40 7.86 -8.81
C GLY A 102 9.29 7.58 -7.82
N ALA A 103 9.50 6.73 -6.81
CA ALA A 103 8.58 6.60 -5.69
C ALA A 103 8.48 7.91 -4.91
N ALA A 104 7.29 8.27 -4.43
CA ALA A 104 7.05 9.41 -3.55
C ALA A 104 7.07 9.01 -2.07
N GLY A 105 7.01 7.72 -1.79
CA GLY A 105 7.11 7.13 -0.47
C GLY A 105 7.12 5.62 -0.54
N ILE A 106 7.49 5.02 0.57
CA ILE A 106 7.44 3.56 0.77
C ILE A 106 6.79 3.26 2.12
N HIS A 107 6.30 2.05 2.27
CA HIS A 107 6.16 1.47 3.60
C HIS A 107 7.00 0.21 3.76
N ILE A 108 7.44 -0.01 4.99
CA ILE A 108 8.07 -1.26 5.45
C ILE A 108 7.31 -1.77 6.66
N GLU A 109 7.25 -3.10 6.84
CA GLU A 109 6.45 -3.73 7.87
C GLU A 109 7.28 -4.48 8.92
N ASP A 110 6.69 -4.65 10.11
CA ASP A 110 7.30 -5.31 11.26
C ASP A 110 7.12 -6.84 11.27
N GLN A 111 6.80 -7.46 10.15
CA GLN A 111 6.80 -8.92 10.04
C GLN A 111 8.23 -9.49 9.90
N VAL A 112 8.37 -10.79 10.17
CA VAL A 112 9.58 -11.54 9.82
C VAL A 112 9.77 -11.61 8.30
N ALA A 113 10.98 -11.91 7.82
CA ALA A 113 11.30 -11.92 6.39
C ALA A 113 10.39 -12.83 5.54
N ASN A 114 9.92 -13.94 6.11
CA ASN A 114 8.92 -14.82 5.47
C ASN A 114 7.49 -14.33 5.72
N LYS A 115 7.25 -13.07 5.42
CA LYS A 115 5.97 -12.39 5.67
C LYS A 115 4.78 -13.08 5.01
N ARG A 116 3.60 -12.81 5.53
CA ARG A 116 2.31 -13.21 4.96
C ARG A 116 1.45 -11.98 4.71
N CYS A 117 0.44 -12.12 3.86
CA CYS A 117 -0.57 -11.07 3.70
C CYS A 117 -1.14 -10.66 5.06
N GLY A 118 -1.22 -9.36 5.33
CA GLY A 118 -1.62 -8.79 6.62
C GLY A 118 -2.99 -9.19 7.13
N HIS A 119 -3.90 -9.61 6.23
CA HIS A 119 -5.23 -10.13 6.59
C HIS A 119 -5.26 -11.65 6.84
N ARG A 120 -4.11 -12.34 6.74
CA ARG A 120 -4.00 -13.77 7.00
C ARG A 120 -3.59 -14.06 8.44
N PRO A 121 -4.02 -15.22 9.01
CA PRO A 121 -3.62 -15.62 10.36
C PRO A 121 -2.14 -16.06 10.42
N ASN A 122 -1.65 -16.22 11.66
CA ASN A 122 -0.30 -16.73 11.97
C ASN A 122 0.84 -15.86 11.42
N LYS A 123 0.69 -14.54 11.48
CA LYS A 123 1.77 -13.59 11.25
C LYS A 123 2.76 -13.64 12.40
N GLU A 124 4.04 -13.58 12.07
CA GLU A 124 5.11 -13.44 13.03
C GLU A 124 5.71 -12.04 12.94
N ILE A 125 5.88 -11.38 14.09
CA ILE A 125 6.29 -9.99 14.18
C ILE A 125 7.66 -9.93 14.84
N VAL A 126 8.53 -9.08 14.31
CA VAL A 126 9.85 -8.83 14.91
C VAL A 126 9.73 -7.97 16.18
N SER A 127 10.81 -7.90 16.94
CA SER A 127 10.89 -7.01 18.10
C SER A 127 10.82 -5.54 17.68
N ASP A 128 10.42 -4.68 18.63
CA ASP A 128 10.41 -3.22 18.41
C ASP A 128 11.80 -2.73 18.00
N SER A 129 12.85 -3.21 18.67
CA SER A 129 14.22 -2.82 18.37
C SER A 129 14.65 -3.16 16.94
N GLU A 130 14.24 -4.31 16.41
CA GLU A 130 14.54 -4.68 15.03
C GLU A 130 13.80 -3.77 14.04
N MET A 131 12.51 -3.49 14.28
CA MET A 131 11.77 -2.57 13.41
C MET A 131 12.29 -1.14 13.50
N ILE A 132 12.68 -0.66 14.68
CA ILE A 132 13.34 0.63 14.88
C ILE A 132 14.62 0.72 14.04
N ASP A 133 15.44 -0.32 14.01
CA ASP A 133 16.66 -0.36 13.20
C ASP A 133 16.33 -0.33 11.69
N ARG A 134 15.27 -1.03 11.25
CA ARG A 134 14.79 -0.96 9.86
C ARG A 134 14.37 0.46 9.49
N ILE A 135 13.60 1.14 10.36
CA ILE A 135 13.11 2.50 10.12
C ILE A 135 14.28 3.49 10.08
N LYS A 136 15.22 3.42 11.02
CA LYS A 136 16.42 4.28 11.02
C LYS A 136 17.22 4.11 9.73
N ALA A 137 17.48 2.87 9.32
CA ALA A 137 18.22 2.60 8.09
C ALA A 137 17.49 3.16 6.84
N ALA A 138 16.16 3.10 6.82
CA ALA A 138 15.36 3.69 5.76
C ALA A 138 15.41 5.23 5.81
N LYS A 139 15.22 5.84 6.99
CA LYS A 139 15.21 7.29 7.17
C LYS A 139 16.54 7.93 6.82
N ASP A 140 17.65 7.36 7.26
CA ASP A 140 19.02 7.82 6.94
C ASP A 140 19.34 7.82 5.44
N SER A 141 18.53 7.10 4.66
CA SER A 141 18.69 6.98 3.21
C SER A 141 17.63 7.70 2.41
N SER A 142 16.66 8.29 3.08
CA SER A 142 15.58 9.06 2.46
C SER A 142 16.02 10.50 2.13
N VAL A 143 15.16 11.21 1.42
CA VAL A 143 15.33 12.62 1.06
C VAL A 143 14.12 13.41 1.55
N ASP A 144 14.22 14.74 1.55
CA ASP A 144 13.08 15.62 1.84
C ASP A 144 11.89 15.31 0.90
N ASP A 145 10.67 15.47 1.40
CA ASP A 145 9.42 15.15 0.70
C ASP A 145 9.19 13.68 0.32
N PHE A 146 10.06 12.75 0.75
CA PHE A 146 9.85 11.32 0.60
C PHE A 146 9.19 10.76 1.86
N MET A 147 8.02 10.14 1.72
CA MET A 147 7.27 9.58 2.84
C MET A 147 7.83 8.20 3.24
N LEU A 148 8.32 8.08 4.46
CA LEU A 148 8.62 6.79 5.08
C LEU A 148 7.46 6.39 6.01
N MET A 149 6.68 5.41 5.63
CA MET A 149 5.56 4.89 6.40
C MET A 149 5.97 3.60 7.11
N ALA A 150 5.73 3.52 8.41
CA ALA A 150 5.91 2.28 9.16
C ALA A 150 4.58 1.52 9.21
N ARG A 151 4.59 0.28 8.73
CA ARG A 151 3.45 -0.61 8.85
C ARG A 151 3.65 -1.54 10.04
N THR A 152 2.60 -1.69 10.85
CA THR A 152 2.56 -2.69 11.91
C THR A 152 1.44 -3.69 11.68
N ASP A 153 1.79 -4.96 11.76
CA ASP A 153 0.88 -6.10 11.67
C ASP A 153 0.52 -6.68 13.05
N SER A 154 0.81 -5.92 14.13
CA SER A 154 0.67 -6.38 15.52
C SER A 154 -0.78 -6.46 16.02
N PHE A 155 -1.72 -5.72 15.44
CA PHE A 155 -3.08 -5.55 15.96
C PHE A 155 -3.79 -6.87 16.32
N ALA A 156 -3.81 -7.83 15.39
CA ALA A 156 -4.53 -9.09 15.59
C ALA A 156 -3.94 -9.97 16.72
N LYS A 157 -2.67 -9.75 17.08
CA LYS A 157 -1.95 -10.54 18.09
C LYS A 157 -1.81 -9.81 19.42
N GLU A 158 -1.59 -8.50 19.37
CA GLU A 158 -1.16 -7.70 20.51
C GLU A 158 -2.21 -6.65 20.94
N GLY A 159 -3.25 -6.36 20.12
CA GLY A 159 -4.29 -5.38 20.41
C GLY A 159 -3.87 -3.93 20.17
N ILE A 160 -4.82 -2.99 20.38
CA ILE A 160 -4.64 -1.57 20.00
C ILE A 160 -3.60 -0.85 20.86
N GLU A 161 -3.51 -1.13 22.15
CA GLU A 161 -2.55 -0.49 23.06
C GLU A 161 -1.12 -0.77 22.60
N ARG A 162 -0.85 -1.99 22.19
CA ARG A 162 0.48 -2.37 21.71
C ARG A 162 0.78 -1.80 20.33
N VAL A 163 -0.25 -1.64 19.47
CA VAL A 163 -0.11 -0.90 18.20
C VAL A 163 0.31 0.55 18.46
N ILE A 164 -0.29 1.21 19.46
CA ILE A 164 0.06 2.59 19.85
C ILE A 164 1.50 2.68 20.33
N GLU A 165 1.93 1.78 21.23
CA GLU A 165 3.30 1.76 21.76
C GLU A 165 4.33 1.56 20.63
N ARG A 166 4.11 0.59 19.75
CA ARG A 166 4.97 0.35 18.58
C ARG A 166 5.01 1.57 17.66
N SER A 167 3.83 2.14 17.35
CA SER A 167 3.71 3.31 16.48
C SER A 167 4.51 4.50 17.01
N ASN A 168 4.42 4.80 18.29
CA ASN A 168 5.20 5.88 18.91
C ASN A 168 6.71 5.61 18.80
N SER A 169 7.16 4.37 19.07
CA SER A 169 8.57 4.00 18.91
C SER A 169 9.05 4.13 17.44
N TYR A 170 8.18 3.83 16.48
CA TYR A 170 8.47 3.96 15.04
C TYR A 170 8.53 5.43 14.60
N ILE A 171 7.66 6.27 15.15
CA ILE A 171 7.66 7.72 14.93
C ILE A 171 8.95 8.34 15.49
N GLU A 172 9.34 7.97 16.71
CA GLU A 172 10.62 8.40 17.32
C GLU A 172 11.84 7.94 16.49
N ALA A 173 11.74 6.79 15.82
CA ALA A 173 12.78 6.29 14.93
C ALA A 173 12.82 7.01 13.56
N GLY A 174 11.80 7.84 13.24
CA GLY A 174 11.76 8.66 12.04
C GLY A 174 10.69 8.29 11.02
N ALA A 175 9.69 7.46 11.37
CA ALA A 175 8.54 7.22 10.49
C ALA A 175 7.69 8.49 10.36
N ASP A 176 7.33 8.84 9.12
CA ASP A 176 6.53 10.02 8.77
C ASP A 176 5.01 9.74 8.83
N SER A 177 4.61 8.48 8.88
CA SER A 177 3.22 8.03 8.96
C SER A 177 3.14 6.57 9.41
N ILE A 178 1.93 6.16 9.85
CA ILE A 178 1.68 4.81 10.37
C ILE A 178 0.61 4.11 9.51
N PHE A 179 0.85 2.84 9.21
CA PHE A 179 -0.08 1.93 8.57
C PHE A 179 -0.40 0.77 9.54
N PRO A 180 -1.47 0.88 10.35
CA PRO A 180 -1.90 -0.19 11.24
C PRO A 180 -2.74 -1.19 10.46
N GLU A 181 -2.20 -2.38 10.22
CA GLU A 181 -2.87 -3.38 9.38
C GLU A 181 -4.00 -4.10 10.11
N ALA A 182 -5.10 -4.34 9.39
CA ALA A 182 -6.22 -5.18 9.80
C ALA A 182 -6.99 -4.68 11.06
N ILE A 183 -7.03 -3.38 11.30
CA ILE A 183 -7.93 -2.79 12.29
C ILE A 183 -9.38 -3.05 11.88
N THR A 184 -10.23 -3.47 12.83
CA THR A 184 -11.58 -3.94 12.55
C THR A 184 -12.69 -3.01 13.06
N LYS A 185 -12.35 -1.96 13.83
CA LYS A 185 -13.31 -1.04 14.41
C LYS A 185 -12.88 0.42 14.23
N LEU A 186 -13.84 1.32 14.04
CA LEU A 186 -13.57 2.75 13.94
C LEU A 186 -13.05 3.34 15.26
N GLU A 187 -13.51 2.80 16.39
CA GLU A 187 -13.05 3.21 17.72
C GLU A 187 -11.55 2.97 17.91
N ASP A 188 -11.00 1.88 17.32
CA ASP A 188 -9.57 1.59 17.39
C ASP A 188 -8.76 2.59 16.55
N TYR A 189 -9.25 3.00 15.36
CA TYR A 189 -8.64 4.08 14.59
C TYR A 189 -8.67 5.40 15.36
N LYS A 190 -9.79 5.73 15.96
CA LYS A 190 -9.93 6.94 16.78
C LYS A 190 -8.98 6.93 17.97
N THR A 191 -8.92 5.83 18.71
CA THR A 191 -7.98 5.67 19.82
C THR A 191 -6.53 5.84 19.34
N LEU A 192 -6.18 5.28 18.19
CA LEU A 192 -4.84 5.43 17.62
C LEU A 192 -4.56 6.90 17.26
N SER A 193 -5.49 7.58 16.56
CA SER A 193 -5.33 8.97 16.13
C SER A 193 -5.21 9.96 17.29
N GLU A 194 -5.81 9.67 18.42
CA GLU A 194 -5.70 10.48 19.65
C GLU A 194 -4.36 10.28 20.37
N ASN A 195 -3.57 9.22 20.04
CA ASN A 195 -2.38 8.82 20.78
C ASN A 195 -1.09 8.83 19.95
N ILE A 196 -1.14 9.16 18.66
CA ILE A 196 0.05 9.32 17.80
C ILE A 196 0.03 10.70 17.11
N SER A 197 1.20 11.17 16.68
CA SER A 197 1.39 12.54 16.17
C SER A 197 1.57 12.63 14.65
N VAL A 198 1.42 11.53 13.92
CA VAL A 198 1.63 11.48 12.47
C VAL A 198 0.41 10.89 11.77
N PRO A 199 0.23 11.15 10.46
CA PRO A 199 -0.90 10.64 9.69
C PRO A 199 -1.04 9.11 9.71
N ILE A 200 -2.31 8.66 9.73
CA ILE A 200 -2.68 7.23 9.72
C ILE A 200 -3.23 6.86 8.36
N LEU A 201 -2.79 5.70 7.85
CA LEU A 201 -3.36 5.06 6.67
C LEU A 201 -4.29 3.91 7.06
N ALA A 202 -5.54 3.95 6.59
CA ALA A 202 -6.48 2.82 6.67
C ALA A 202 -6.47 2.02 5.36
N ASN A 203 -6.24 0.71 5.46
CA ASN A 203 -6.29 -0.21 4.33
C ASN A 203 -7.70 -0.78 4.16
N ILE A 204 -8.42 -0.31 3.15
CA ILE A 204 -9.77 -0.74 2.81
C ILE A 204 -9.71 -1.70 1.62
N THR A 205 -9.53 -2.98 1.94
CA THR A 205 -9.40 -4.03 0.93
C THR A 205 -10.56 -5.02 1.00
N GLU A 206 -11.13 -5.35 -0.16
CA GLU A 206 -12.18 -6.35 -0.28
C GLU A 206 -11.65 -7.72 0.17
N PHE A 207 -12.51 -8.48 0.84
CA PHE A 207 -12.18 -9.80 1.41
C PHE A 207 -11.10 -9.79 2.50
N GLY A 208 -10.77 -8.59 3.04
CA GLY A 208 -9.89 -8.42 4.20
C GLY A 208 -10.65 -8.55 5.53
N LEU A 209 -9.93 -8.37 6.64
CA LEU A 209 -10.51 -8.36 7.98
C LEU A 209 -11.16 -7.02 8.33
N THR A 210 -10.61 -5.92 7.81
CA THR A 210 -11.14 -4.56 8.01
C THR A 210 -12.46 -4.41 7.24
N PRO A 211 -13.55 -3.96 7.89
CA PRO A 211 -14.79 -3.63 7.20
C PRO A 211 -14.57 -2.53 6.15
N LEU A 212 -15.43 -2.51 5.13
CA LEU A 212 -15.40 -1.45 4.10
C LEU A 212 -16.03 -0.17 4.64
N PHE A 213 -15.34 0.48 5.58
CA PHE A 213 -15.76 1.77 6.11
C PHE A 213 -15.79 2.83 5.01
N THR A 214 -16.67 3.83 5.16
CA THR A 214 -16.72 4.96 4.23
C THR A 214 -15.62 5.98 4.51
N ASP A 215 -15.30 6.81 3.51
CA ASP A 215 -14.37 7.92 3.66
C ASP A 215 -14.75 8.83 4.84
N LYS A 216 -16.07 9.06 5.03
CA LYS A 216 -16.60 9.86 6.12
C LYS A 216 -16.33 9.22 7.49
N ASP A 217 -16.63 7.93 7.64
CA ASP A 217 -16.42 7.21 8.90
C ASP A 217 -14.94 7.23 9.30
N LEU A 218 -14.05 7.01 8.33
CA LEU A 218 -12.60 7.01 8.56
C LEU A 218 -12.08 8.42 8.89
N SER A 219 -12.55 9.45 8.18
CA SER A 219 -12.19 10.84 8.48
C SER A 219 -12.63 11.26 9.88
N GLU A 220 -13.85 10.89 10.29
CA GLU A 220 -14.34 11.15 11.65
C GLU A 220 -13.58 10.38 12.73
N ALA A 221 -12.94 9.27 12.36
CA ALA A 221 -12.05 8.50 13.23
C ALA A 221 -10.58 8.99 13.22
N GLY A 222 -10.27 10.09 12.52
CA GLY A 222 -8.94 10.69 12.48
C GLY A 222 -7.96 10.03 11.50
N VAL A 223 -8.46 9.34 10.47
CA VAL A 223 -7.66 8.75 9.40
C VAL A 223 -7.44 9.78 8.30
N GLU A 224 -6.19 9.99 7.89
CA GLU A 224 -5.82 10.96 6.85
C GLU A 224 -5.49 10.33 5.48
N MET A 225 -5.28 9.03 5.42
CA MET A 225 -5.04 8.30 4.17
C MET A 225 -5.93 7.06 4.08
N ILE A 226 -6.60 6.88 2.94
CA ILE A 226 -7.46 5.73 2.67
C ILE A 226 -6.90 4.97 1.48
N LEU A 227 -6.49 3.74 1.71
CA LEU A 227 -5.89 2.89 0.69
C LEU A 227 -6.90 1.87 0.15
N HIS A 228 -7.08 1.86 -1.17
CA HIS A 228 -7.77 0.78 -1.91
C HIS A 228 -6.75 0.02 -2.77
N PRO A 229 -6.07 -1.01 -2.24
CA PRO A 229 -4.87 -1.55 -2.86
C PRO A 229 -5.11 -2.37 -4.13
N LEU A 230 -6.26 -3.04 -4.25
CA LEU A 230 -6.51 -4.03 -5.30
C LEU A 230 -7.92 -3.95 -5.93
N SER A 231 -8.75 -2.98 -5.58
CA SER A 231 -10.17 -2.91 -6.01
C SER A 231 -10.32 -2.94 -7.53
N ALA A 232 -9.56 -2.10 -8.23
CA ALA A 232 -9.58 -2.06 -9.69
C ALA A 232 -9.07 -3.38 -10.30
N PHE A 233 -7.99 -3.96 -9.77
CA PHE A 233 -7.44 -5.22 -10.25
C PHE A 233 -8.42 -6.39 -10.11
N ARG A 234 -9.11 -6.48 -8.97
CA ARG A 234 -10.14 -7.51 -8.74
C ARG A 234 -11.31 -7.37 -9.72
N ALA A 235 -11.79 -6.13 -9.94
CA ALA A 235 -12.84 -5.86 -10.91
C ALA A 235 -12.40 -6.19 -12.35
N MET A 236 -11.18 -5.82 -12.74
CA MET A 236 -10.60 -6.15 -14.05
C MET A 236 -10.46 -7.67 -14.23
N SER A 237 -10.02 -8.39 -13.20
CA SER A 237 -9.86 -9.85 -13.24
C SER A 237 -11.20 -10.54 -13.45
N GLN A 238 -12.25 -10.14 -12.74
CA GLN A 238 -13.59 -10.67 -12.90
C GLN A 238 -14.14 -10.41 -14.31
N ALA A 239 -13.96 -9.18 -14.82
CA ALA A 239 -14.39 -8.83 -16.18
C ALA A 239 -13.63 -9.64 -17.25
N ALA A 240 -12.31 -9.84 -17.06
CA ALA A 240 -11.51 -10.64 -17.98
C ALA A 240 -11.95 -12.12 -17.99
N GLU A 241 -12.19 -12.70 -16.81
CA GLU A 241 -12.68 -14.07 -16.68
C GLU A 241 -14.03 -14.27 -17.40
N GLU A 242 -14.99 -13.34 -17.21
CA GLU A 242 -16.28 -13.36 -17.90
C GLU A 242 -16.13 -13.34 -19.43
N ILE A 243 -15.19 -12.54 -19.95
CA ILE A 243 -14.91 -12.46 -21.38
C ILE A 243 -14.27 -13.75 -21.90
N TYR A 244 -13.29 -14.32 -21.17
CA TYR A 244 -12.67 -15.58 -21.56
C TYR A 244 -13.67 -16.74 -21.58
N ILE A 245 -14.60 -16.81 -20.62
CA ILE A 245 -15.69 -17.79 -20.59
C ILE A 245 -16.63 -17.59 -21.80
N GLU A 246 -16.99 -16.34 -22.14
CA GLU A 246 -17.86 -16.03 -23.28
C GLU A 246 -17.20 -16.48 -24.60
N ILE A 247 -15.94 -16.13 -24.81
CA ILE A 247 -15.17 -16.57 -26.00
C ILE A 247 -15.12 -18.10 -26.07
N SER A 248 -14.77 -18.76 -24.96
CA SER A 248 -14.67 -20.21 -24.92
C SER A 248 -15.98 -20.92 -25.27
N LYS A 249 -17.14 -20.37 -24.86
CA LYS A 249 -18.45 -20.99 -25.06
C LYS A 249 -19.12 -20.62 -26.38
N LYS A 250 -18.94 -19.40 -26.86
CA LYS A 250 -19.70 -18.84 -27.99
C LYS A 250 -18.84 -18.38 -29.16
N GLY A 251 -17.52 -18.26 -29.00
CA GLY A 251 -16.61 -17.79 -30.05
C GLY A 251 -16.76 -16.30 -30.40
N THR A 252 -17.56 -15.53 -29.64
CA THR A 252 -17.82 -14.11 -29.88
C THR A 252 -18.08 -13.38 -28.58
N VAL A 253 -17.84 -12.06 -28.56
CA VAL A 253 -18.09 -11.15 -27.43
C VAL A 253 -19.06 -10.01 -27.81
N GLU A 254 -19.77 -10.15 -28.93
CA GLU A 254 -20.62 -9.08 -29.46
C GLU A 254 -21.61 -8.52 -28.44
N ASN A 255 -22.22 -9.39 -27.64
CA ASN A 255 -23.15 -9.01 -26.57
C ASN A 255 -22.51 -8.32 -25.35
N LYS A 256 -21.18 -8.28 -25.26
CA LYS A 256 -20.40 -7.66 -24.16
C LYS A 256 -19.80 -6.30 -24.54
N LEU A 257 -19.84 -5.89 -25.82
CA LEU A 257 -19.20 -4.66 -26.32
C LEU A 257 -19.55 -3.40 -25.51
N LYS A 258 -20.80 -3.25 -25.05
CA LYS A 258 -21.26 -2.10 -24.27
C LYS A 258 -20.59 -2.00 -22.88
N LYS A 259 -19.97 -3.06 -22.40
CA LYS A 259 -19.25 -3.12 -21.11
C LYS A 259 -17.73 -3.01 -21.28
N MET A 260 -17.25 -2.86 -22.50
CA MET A 260 -15.82 -2.74 -22.78
C MET A 260 -15.41 -1.28 -22.87
N HIS A 261 -14.21 -1.01 -22.37
CA HIS A 261 -13.59 0.30 -22.50
C HIS A 261 -13.05 0.46 -23.92
N PHE A 262 -13.34 1.58 -24.56
CA PHE A 262 -12.73 1.97 -25.84
C PHE A 262 -11.48 2.81 -25.54
N PHE A 263 -10.33 2.40 -26.09
CA PHE A 263 -9.05 3.06 -25.87
C PHE A 263 -8.87 4.30 -26.74
#